data_abdb3162a9649c9998fe28e9d2d74bd7
#
_entry.id   abdb3162a9649c9998fe28e9d2d74bd7
#
_cell.length_a   1.000
_cell.length_b   1.000
_cell.length_c   1.000
_cell.angle_alpha   90.00
_cell.angle_beta   90.00
_cell.angle_gamma   90.00
#
_symmetry.space_group_name_H-M   'P 1'
#
loop_
_entity.id
_entity.type
_entity.pdbx_description
1 polymer ?
#
loop_
_entity_poly.entity_id
_entity_poly.type
_entity_poly.pdbx_seq_one_letter_code
_entity_poly.pdbx_strand_id
1 'polypeptide(L)'
;MSLKIFKIRPMAIWMIVIPMILAVVYYSVFASDRYVSHSQVVVRQAESGQQASMPGLALLMGNVDPASREYTLYLREHILSHDMLQHLDKVLDWTAHYASQVSDPLYWLDSDAPLEDKLKYYQRTIEATYDEMTGLLAIDVQAFEPDFAKQVLQEVL
;
A
#
# COMPACT_ATOMS: atom_id res chain seq x y z
N MET A 1 -40.59 24.46 27.08
CA MET A 1 -40.00 23.54 26.09
C MET A 1 -39.23 22.48 26.89
N SER A 2 -39.89 21.35 27.18
CA SER A 2 -39.37 20.35 28.12
C SER A 2 -38.41 19.41 27.40
N LEU A 3 -37.14 19.49 27.72
CA LEU A 3 -36.11 18.57 27.24
C LEU A 3 -36.40 17.19 27.88
N LYS A 4 -36.98 16.27 27.08
CA LYS A 4 -37.08 14.86 27.44
C LYS A 4 -35.65 14.31 27.56
N ILE A 5 -35.13 14.22 28.77
CA ILE A 5 -33.88 13.51 29.08
C ILE A 5 -34.14 12.06 28.68
N PHE A 6 -33.53 11.65 27.58
CA PHE A 6 -33.57 10.29 27.06
C PHE A 6 -32.95 9.38 28.12
N LYS A 7 -33.81 8.63 28.82
CA LYS A 7 -33.40 7.69 29.88
C LYS A 7 -32.68 6.50 29.23
N ILE A 8 -31.39 6.73 28.91
CA ILE A 8 -30.52 5.71 28.29
C ILE A 8 -30.47 4.54 29.25
N ARG A 9 -30.95 3.36 28.84
CA ARG A 9 -30.89 2.12 29.61
C ARG A 9 -29.39 1.85 29.93
N PRO A 10 -29.05 1.54 31.19
CA PRO A 10 -27.64 1.30 31.56
C PRO A 10 -26.99 0.23 30.69
N MET A 11 -27.73 -0.73 30.21
CA MET A 11 -27.27 -1.77 29.29
C MET A 11 -26.79 -1.20 27.92
N ALA A 12 -27.42 -0.14 27.42
CA ALA A 12 -27.01 0.52 26.18
C ALA A 12 -25.69 1.29 26.35
N ILE A 13 -25.45 1.85 27.53
CA ILE A 13 -24.18 2.52 27.85
C ILE A 13 -23.04 1.50 27.83
N TRP A 14 -23.20 0.35 28.45
CA TRP A 14 -22.20 -0.71 28.48
C TRP A 14 -21.86 -1.24 27.08
N MET A 15 -22.86 -1.32 26.19
CA MET A 15 -22.66 -1.76 24.79
C MET A 15 -21.79 -0.82 23.98
N ILE A 16 -21.73 0.47 24.36
CA ILE A 16 -20.89 1.47 23.70
C ILE A 16 -19.53 1.62 24.41
N VAL A 17 -19.54 1.62 25.75
CA VAL A 17 -18.34 1.87 26.56
C VAL A 17 -17.35 0.71 26.46
N ILE A 18 -17.81 -0.55 26.45
CA ILE A 18 -16.91 -1.70 26.36
C ILE A 18 -16.08 -1.69 25.07
N PRO A 19 -16.65 -1.59 23.84
CA PRO A 19 -15.85 -1.56 22.62
C PRO A 19 -14.96 -0.31 22.54
N MET A 20 -15.38 0.83 23.10
CA MET A 20 -14.58 2.03 23.15
C MET A 20 -13.35 1.85 24.05
N ILE A 21 -13.50 1.23 25.23
CA ILE A 21 -12.37 0.94 26.12
C ILE A 21 -11.41 -0.06 25.45
N LEU A 22 -11.95 -1.12 24.83
CA LEU A 22 -11.14 -2.09 24.09
C LEU A 22 -10.33 -1.43 22.97
N ALA A 23 -10.94 -0.52 22.20
CA ALA A 23 -10.25 0.22 21.17
C ALA A 23 -9.14 1.10 21.74
N VAL A 24 -9.41 1.85 22.83
CA VAL A 24 -8.39 2.69 23.47
C VAL A 24 -7.23 1.85 23.99
N VAL A 25 -7.51 0.73 24.64
CA VAL A 25 -6.47 -0.19 25.13
C VAL A 25 -5.64 -0.76 23.96
N TYR A 26 -6.31 -1.18 22.89
CA TYR A 26 -5.63 -1.69 21.71
C TYR A 26 -4.68 -0.63 21.11
N TYR A 27 -5.18 0.57 20.84
CA TYR A 27 -4.37 1.64 20.23
C TYR A 27 -3.27 2.18 21.15
N SER A 28 -3.43 2.07 22.48
CA SER A 28 -2.42 2.57 23.44
C SER A 28 -1.30 1.56 23.73
N VAL A 29 -1.56 0.26 23.57
CA VAL A 29 -0.64 -0.79 24.05
C VAL A 29 -0.14 -1.69 22.92
N PHE A 30 -0.99 -1.99 21.94
CA PHE A 30 -0.72 -3.02 20.93
C PHE A 30 -0.44 -2.45 19.52
N ALA A 31 -1.07 -1.33 19.17
CA ALA A 31 -0.91 -0.76 17.84
C ALA A 31 0.52 -0.28 17.61
N SER A 32 1.17 -0.81 16.59
CA SER A 32 2.50 -0.39 16.17
C SER A 32 2.40 0.79 15.20
N ASP A 33 3.32 1.76 15.32
CA ASP A 33 3.44 2.86 14.38
C ASP A 33 3.78 2.31 12.99
N ARG A 34 3.19 2.94 11.96
CA ARG A 34 3.44 2.59 10.57
C ARG A 34 3.81 3.81 9.76
N TYR A 35 4.79 3.63 8.92
CA TYR A 35 5.34 4.66 8.05
C TYR A 35 5.04 4.31 6.61
N VAL A 36 4.67 5.31 5.81
CA VAL A 36 4.40 5.15 4.38
C VAL A 36 5.46 5.88 3.59
N SER A 37 6.13 5.17 2.69
CA SER A 37 6.96 5.77 1.65
C SER A 37 6.18 5.80 0.34
N HIS A 38 6.10 6.98 -0.28
CA HIS A 38 5.33 7.23 -1.49
C HIS A 38 6.26 7.61 -2.66
N SER A 39 6.00 7.03 -3.83
CA SER A 39 6.65 7.43 -5.09
C SER A 39 5.65 7.42 -6.23
N GLN A 40 5.94 8.25 -7.25
CA GLN A 40 5.17 8.28 -8.49
C GLN A 40 6.11 8.10 -9.66
N VAL A 41 5.80 7.15 -10.53
CA VAL A 41 6.58 6.83 -11.71
C VAL A 41 5.77 7.00 -12.98
N VAL A 42 6.44 7.45 -14.02
CA VAL A 42 5.91 7.51 -15.39
C VAL A 42 6.70 6.55 -16.25
N VAL A 43 6.03 5.58 -16.83
CA VAL A 43 6.65 4.73 -17.84
C VAL A 43 6.57 5.45 -19.18
N ARG A 44 7.74 5.86 -19.72
CA ARG A 44 7.83 6.42 -21.07
C ARG A 44 8.59 5.47 -21.96
N GLN A 45 8.02 5.17 -23.11
CA GLN A 45 8.76 4.44 -24.14
C GLN A 45 9.78 5.39 -24.76
N ALA A 46 11.06 4.98 -24.78
CA ALA A 46 12.04 5.67 -25.61
C ALA A 46 11.63 5.40 -27.07
N GLU A 47 11.19 6.43 -27.78
CA GLU A 47 10.83 6.33 -29.20
C GLU A 47 12.04 5.80 -29.97
N SER A 48 11.99 4.53 -30.36
CA SER A 48 12.86 4.00 -31.40
C SER A 48 12.33 4.47 -32.74
N GLY A 49 12.84 5.59 -33.18
CA GLY A 49 12.89 6.15 -34.51
C GLY A 49 11.69 5.95 -35.45
N GLN A 50 11.22 7.08 -35.98
CA GLN A 50 10.41 7.22 -37.20
C GLN A 50 8.88 7.20 -37.01
N GLN A 51 8.38 8.20 -36.30
CA GLN A 51 7.24 8.97 -36.84
C GLN A 51 7.34 10.38 -36.27
N ALA A 52 7.68 11.33 -37.12
CA ALA A 52 7.65 12.77 -36.80
C ALA A 52 6.18 13.24 -36.68
N SER A 53 5.50 12.82 -35.68
CA SER A 53 4.30 13.46 -35.18
C SER A 53 4.78 14.56 -34.24
N MET A 54 4.38 15.81 -34.51
CA MET A 54 4.80 17.02 -33.80
C MET A 54 4.62 16.78 -32.27
N PRO A 55 5.73 16.72 -31.49
CA PRO A 55 5.65 16.33 -30.07
C PRO A 55 4.79 17.28 -29.23
N GLY A 56 4.60 18.51 -29.70
CA GLY A 56 3.79 19.51 -29.00
C GLY A 56 2.27 19.30 -29.09
N LEU A 57 1.78 18.66 -30.15
CA LEU A 57 0.33 18.47 -30.33
C LEU A 57 -0.22 17.31 -29.49
N ALA A 58 0.55 16.24 -29.32
CA ALA A 58 0.17 15.09 -28.49
C ALA A 58 0.05 15.47 -27.00
N LEU A 59 0.96 16.36 -26.52
CA LEU A 59 0.89 16.91 -25.17
C LEU A 59 -0.34 17.80 -24.92
N LEU A 60 -0.81 18.53 -25.95
CA LEU A 60 -2.01 19.37 -25.85
C LEU A 60 -3.31 18.58 -25.92
N MET A 61 -3.30 17.37 -26.46
CA MET A 61 -4.50 16.52 -26.56
C MET A 61 -4.68 15.59 -25.36
N GLY A 62 -3.78 15.58 -24.37
CA GLY A 62 -3.90 14.78 -23.14
C GLY A 62 -3.93 13.27 -23.39
N ASN A 63 -3.49 12.81 -24.58
CA ASN A 63 -3.46 11.40 -24.89
C ASN A 63 -2.22 10.76 -24.24
N VAL A 64 -2.47 10.02 -23.16
CA VAL A 64 -1.51 9.01 -22.68
C VAL A 64 -1.40 7.97 -23.80
N ASP A 65 -0.18 7.75 -24.30
CA ASP A 65 0.09 6.76 -25.33
C ASP A 65 -0.42 5.38 -24.87
N PRO A 66 -1.28 4.71 -25.64
CA PRO A 66 -1.82 3.39 -25.27
C PRO A 66 -0.72 2.36 -24.92
N ALA A 67 0.42 2.42 -25.58
CA ALA A 67 1.56 1.55 -25.30
C ALA A 67 2.16 1.85 -23.92
N SER A 68 2.33 3.12 -23.55
CA SER A 68 2.82 3.51 -22.23
C SER A 68 1.87 3.05 -21.11
N ARG A 69 0.55 3.08 -21.36
CA ARG A 69 -0.46 2.55 -20.43
C ARG A 69 -0.28 1.05 -20.22
N GLU A 70 -0.12 0.30 -21.29
CA GLU A 70 0.04 -1.17 -21.22
C GLU A 70 1.30 -1.54 -20.40
N TYR A 71 2.42 -0.90 -20.67
CA TYR A 71 3.66 -1.12 -19.91
C TYR A 71 3.51 -0.74 -18.44
N THR A 72 2.79 0.32 -18.13
CA THR A 72 2.54 0.73 -16.74
C THR A 72 1.69 -0.32 -16.00
N LEU A 73 0.70 -0.90 -16.65
CA LEU A 73 -0.10 -1.98 -16.07
C LEU A 73 0.72 -3.26 -15.87
N TYR A 74 1.60 -3.62 -16.80
CA TYR A 74 2.52 -4.75 -16.62
C TYR A 74 3.48 -4.50 -15.45
N LEU A 75 4.03 -3.28 -15.32
CA LEU A 75 4.87 -2.92 -14.20
C LEU A 75 4.11 -3.04 -12.87
N ARG A 76 2.88 -2.56 -12.81
CA ARG A 76 2.02 -2.70 -11.64
C ARG A 76 1.82 -4.16 -11.25
N GLU A 77 1.48 -5.02 -12.21
CA GLU A 77 1.30 -6.46 -11.95
C GLU A 77 2.61 -7.13 -11.51
N HIS A 78 3.74 -6.72 -12.08
CA HIS A 78 5.05 -7.22 -11.66
C HIS A 78 5.38 -6.80 -10.23
N ILE A 79 5.14 -5.55 -9.85
CA ILE A 79 5.34 -5.04 -8.49
C ILE A 79 4.53 -5.85 -7.48
N LEU A 80 3.29 -6.20 -7.81
CA LEU A 80 2.39 -6.94 -6.91
C LEU A 80 2.53 -8.47 -7.05
N SER A 81 3.53 -8.94 -7.79
CA SER A 81 3.73 -10.35 -8.08
C SER A 81 4.45 -11.08 -6.96
N HIS A 82 4.37 -12.41 -7.05
CA HIS A 82 5.12 -13.31 -6.20
C HIS A 82 6.64 -13.20 -6.40
N ASP A 83 7.09 -12.96 -7.63
CA ASP A 83 8.51 -12.86 -7.95
C ASP A 83 9.15 -11.64 -7.27
N MET A 84 8.44 -10.50 -7.24
CA MET A 84 8.87 -9.32 -6.52
C MET A 84 8.94 -9.58 -5.00
N LEU A 85 7.94 -10.25 -4.42
CA LEU A 85 7.98 -10.65 -3.01
C LEU A 85 9.19 -11.53 -2.70
N GLN A 86 9.49 -12.53 -3.53
CA GLN A 86 10.67 -13.36 -3.35
C GLN A 86 11.98 -12.58 -3.50
N HIS A 87 12.02 -11.62 -4.40
CA HIS A 87 13.17 -10.74 -4.55
C HIS A 87 13.43 -9.93 -3.29
N LEU A 88 12.39 -9.25 -2.77
CA LEU A 88 12.47 -8.47 -1.54
C LEU A 88 12.84 -9.33 -0.31
N ASP A 89 12.34 -10.54 -0.25
CA ASP A 89 12.66 -11.46 0.83
C ASP A 89 14.16 -11.88 0.81
N LYS A 90 14.74 -12.05 -0.38
CA LYS A 90 16.17 -12.37 -0.54
C LYS A 90 17.10 -11.18 -0.26
N VAL A 91 16.68 -9.96 -0.60
CA VAL A 91 17.55 -8.76 -0.52
C VAL A 91 17.41 -8.05 0.82
N LEU A 92 16.20 -7.99 1.36
CA LEU A 92 15.86 -7.18 2.54
C LEU A 92 15.33 -8.01 3.72
N ASP A 93 15.26 -9.36 3.61
CA ASP A 93 14.62 -10.21 4.62
C ASP A 93 13.20 -9.72 4.96
N TRP A 94 12.40 -9.39 3.92
CA TRP A 94 11.09 -8.76 4.04
C TRP A 94 10.16 -9.51 5.02
N THR A 95 10.08 -10.84 4.90
CA THR A 95 9.29 -11.69 5.80
C THR A 95 9.74 -11.54 7.25
N ALA A 96 11.05 -11.51 7.52
CA ALA A 96 11.58 -11.40 8.88
C ALA A 96 11.24 -10.04 9.51
N HIS A 97 11.27 -8.95 8.74
CA HIS A 97 10.89 -7.62 9.24
C HIS A 97 9.45 -7.61 9.77
N TYR A 98 8.47 -8.12 9.00
CA TYR A 98 7.08 -8.13 9.43
C TYR A 98 6.78 -9.21 10.47
N ALA A 99 7.51 -10.32 10.49
CA ALA A 99 7.38 -11.35 11.51
C ALA A 99 7.94 -10.91 12.87
N SER A 100 8.88 -9.98 12.90
CA SER A 100 9.45 -9.46 14.15
C SER A 100 8.47 -8.66 15.00
N GLN A 101 7.40 -8.13 14.40
CA GLN A 101 6.40 -7.26 15.04
C GLN A 101 5.27 -8.07 15.70
N VAL A 102 5.62 -8.93 16.63
CA VAL A 102 4.68 -9.79 17.37
C VAL A 102 3.68 -9.00 18.23
N SER A 103 3.98 -7.73 18.53
CA SER A 103 3.17 -6.90 19.42
C SER A 103 1.81 -6.52 18.83
N ASP A 104 1.67 -6.47 17.51
CA ASP A 104 0.42 -6.11 16.82
C ASP A 104 -0.23 -7.33 16.17
N PRO A 105 -1.23 -7.95 16.81
CA PRO A 105 -1.86 -9.17 16.31
C PRO A 105 -2.63 -8.99 15.00
N LEU A 106 -2.95 -7.75 14.59
CA LEU A 106 -3.63 -7.47 13.32
C LEU A 106 -2.66 -7.37 12.13
N TYR A 107 -1.40 -7.03 12.42
CA TYR A 107 -0.38 -6.79 11.40
C TYR A 107 0.86 -7.69 11.55
N TRP A 108 0.79 -8.67 12.44
CA TRP A 108 1.81 -9.69 12.55
C TRP A 108 1.73 -10.68 11.37
N LEU A 109 2.89 -10.99 10.80
CA LEU A 109 3.05 -12.00 9.78
C LEU A 109 3.75 -13.23 10.39
N ASP A 110 3.18 -14.41 10.20
CA ASP A 110 3.85 -15.65 10.57
C ASP A 110 4.99 -15.93 9.60
N SER A 111 6.21 -16.12 10.12
CA SER A 111 7.39 -16.45 9.30
C SER A 111 7.22 -17.75 8.51
N ASP A 112 6.48 -18.72 9.07
CA ASP A 112 6.22 -20.01 8.45
C ASP A 112 4.91 -20.06 7.66
N ALA A 113 4.24 -18.89 7.47
CA ALA A 113 3.02 -18.81 6.70
C ALA A 113 3.19 -19.34 5.27
N PRO A 114 2.15 -19.97 4.71
CA PRO A 114 2.14 -20.34 3.31
C PRO A 114 2.41 -19.13 2.41
N LEU A 115 3.03 -19.40 1.27
CA LEU A 115 3.41 -18.36 0.31
C LEU A 115 2.23 -17.48 -0.15
N GLU A 116 1.06 -18.08 -0.29
CA GLU A 116 -0.16 -17.35 -0.68
C GLU A 116 -0.59 -16.34 0.39
N ASP A 117 -0.42 -16.66 1.67
CA ASP A 117 -0.77 -15.75 2.77
C ASP A 117 0.29 -14.65 2.91
N LYS A 118 1.57 -14.96 2.68
CA LYS A 118 2.64 -13.96 2.56
C LYS A 118 2.35 -12.99 1.41
N LEU A 119 1.91 -13.50 0.25
CA LEU A 119 1.57 -12.65 -0.90
C LEU A 119 0.36 -11.74 -0.61
N LYS A 120 -0.68 -12.26 0.04
CA LYS A 120 -1.82 -11.43 0.47
C LYS A 120 -1.40 -10.32 1.45
N TYR A 121 -0.51 -10.66 2.38
CA TYR A 121 0.02 -9.68 3.32
C TYR A 121 0.87 -8.63 2.59
N TYR A 122 1.73 -9.04 1.67
CA TYR A 122 2.52 -8.19 0.81
C TYR A 122 1.66 -7.18 0.04
N GLN A 123 0.59 -7.64 -0.60
CA GLN A 123 -0.36 -6.80 -1.33
C GLN A 123 -1.20 -5.87 -0.44
N ARG A 124 -1.20 -6.06 0.87
CA ARG A 124 -1.75 -5.11 1.85
C ARG A 124 -0.76 -4.03 2.26
N THR A 125 0.53 -4.32 2.21
CA THR A 125 1.60 -3.41 2.63
C THR A 125 2.17 -2.60 1.48
N ILE A 126 2.03 -3.09 0.26
CA ILE A 126 2.45 -2.38 -0.96
C ILE A 126 1.22 -2.18 -1.85
N GLU A 127 0.92 -0.93 -2.12
CA GLU A 127 -0.16 -0.53 -3.02
C GLU A 127 0.44 0.11 -4.26
N ALA A 128 0.00 -0.32 -5.45
CA ALA A 128 0.39 0.25 -6.72
C ALA A 128 -0.87 0.66 -7.49
N THR A 129 -1.12 1.97 -7.55
CA THR A 129 -2.34 2.55 -8.15
C THR A 129 -2.00 3.31 -9.42
N TYR A 130 -2.61 2.92 -10.54
CA TYR A 130 -2.48 3.62 -11.80
C TYR A 130 -3.59 4.68 -11.95
N ASP A 131 -3.18 5.93 -12.15
CA ASP A 131 -4.10 7.03 -12.45
C ASP A 131 -4.23 7.19 -13.98
N GLU A 132 -5.40 6.86 -14.49
CA GLU A 132 -5.72 6.94 -15.93
C GLU A 132 -5.73 8.37 -16.47
N MET A 133 -5.97 9.37 -15.62
CA MET A 133 -6.03 10.77 -16.05
C MET A 133 -4.64 11.38 -16.24
N THR A 134 -3.71 11.02 -15.35
CA THR A 134 -2.33 11.55 -15.36
C THR A 134 -1.33 10.61 -16.02
N GLY A 135 -1.67 9.31 -16.15
CA GLY A 135 -0.77 8.29 -16.63
C GLY A 135 0.34 7.92 -15.63
N LEU A 136 0.17 8.31 -14.36
CA LEU A 136 1.11 8.05 -13.29
C LEU A 136 0.79 6.71 -12.60
N LEU A 137 1.84 5.98 -12.22
CA LEU A 137 1.77 4.86 -11.29
C LEU A 137 2.26 5.37 -9.92
N ALA A 138 1.33 5.45 -8.98
CA ALA A 138 1.63 5.75 -7.58
C ALA A 138 1.93 4.43 -6.85
N ILE A 139 3.02 4.40 -6.11
CA ILE A 139 3.47 3.25 -5.33
C ILE A 139 3.61 3.70 -3.88
N ASP A 140 2.86 3.05 -3.01
CA ASP A 140 2.86 3.27 -1.57
C ASP A 140 3.37 2.02 -0.86
N VAL A 141 4.40 2.19 -0.04
CA VAL A 141 4.99 1.11 0.76
C VAL A 141 4.80 1.43 2.23
N GLN A 142 4.13 0.54 2.95
CA GLN A 142 3.90 0.66 4.39
C GLN A 142 4.82 -0.29 5.15
N ALA A 143 5.58 0.23 6.12
CA ALA A 143 6.42 -0.57 7.01
C ALA A 143 6.39 -0.04 8.45
N PHE A 144 6.93 -0.80 9.39
CA PHE A 144 7.04 -0.40 10.79
C PHE A 144 8.22 0.54 11.04
N GLU A 145 9.17 0.60 10.12
CA GLU A 145 10.33 1.48 10.17
C GLU A 145 10.40 2.36 8.91
N PRO A 146 10.66 3.67 9.04
CA PRO A 146 10.69 4.58 7.90
C PRO A 146 11.83 4.26 6.93
N ASP A 147 12.97 3.80 7.44
CA ASP A 147 14.11 3.47 6.59
C ASP A 147 13.88 2.17 5.81
N PHE A 148 13.21 1.19 6.42
CA PHE A 148 12.82 -0.03 5.73
C PHE A 148 11.78 0.25 4.63
N ALA A 149 10.79 1.09 4.88
CA ALA A 149 9.82 1.51 3.87
C ALA A 149 10.50 2.16 2.64
N LYS A 150 11.54 2.97 2.86
CA LYS A 150 12.33 3.56 1.78
C LYS A 150 13.15 2.54 1.00
N GLN A 151 13.80 1.60 1.71
CA GLN A 151 14.59 0.54 1.07
C GLN A 151 13.70 -0.34 0.19
N VAL A 152 12.54 -0.78 0.69
CA VAL A 152 11.59 -1.56 -0.10
C VAL A 152 11.13 -0.78 -1.32
N LEU A 153 10.80 0.52 -1.18
CA LEU A 153 10.39 1.36 -2.30
C LEU A 153 11.51 1.51 -3.35
N GLN A 154 12.78 1.59 -2.93
CA GLN A 154 13.92 1.68 -3.84
C GLN A 154 14.18 0.38 -4.61
N GLU A 155 13.95 -0.77 -3.98
CA GLU A 155 14.12 -2.09 -4.62
C GLU A 155 12.96 -2.41 -5.59
N VAL A 156 11.79 -1.82 -5.37
CA VAL A 156 10.61 -1.99 -6.22
C VAL A 156 10.69 -1.11 -7.48
N LEU A 157 11.47 0.00 -7.44
CA LEU A 157 11.62 0.97 -8.54
C LEU A 157 12.76 0.62 -9.47
#